data_161ddc14015530b237646d28113bc44d
#
_entry.id   161ddc14015530b237646d28113bc44d
#
_cell.length_a   1.000
_cell.length_b   1.000
_cell.length_c   1.000
_cell.angle_alpha   90.00
_cell.angle_beta   90.00
_cell.angle_gamma   90.00
#
_symmetry.space_group_name_H-M   'P 1'
#
loop_
_entity.id
_entity.type
_entity.pdbx_description
1 polymer ?
#
loop_
_entity_poly.entity_id
_entity_poly.type
_entity_poly.pdbx_seq_one_letter_code
_entity_poly.pdbx_strand_id
1 'polypeptide(L)'
;MLQLILGGARSGKSRLAEKLAIDSALTVTYIATSQPLDGEMSERVAHHRARRPAEWALIEEPLELARVLRESARADHCLLVDCLTLWLTNLLMLDDAERLTAERDALLDCLASLPGEIIFVSNETGMGVVPLGELTRRYVDEAGWLHQALAERCQRVVLTVAGLPLTLKGTAL
;
A
#
# COMPACT_ATOMS: atom_id res chain seq x y z
N MET A 1 11.20 10.11 1.11
CA MET A 1 11.67 8.70 1.27
C MET A 1 10.54 7.74 0.89
N LEU A 2 10.84 6.67 0.13
CA LEU A 2 9.85 5.64 -0.22
C LEU A 2 10.05 4.41 0.67
N GLN A 3 8.96 3.88 1.24
CA GLN A 3 8.97 2.70 2.09
C GLN A 3 7.89 1.71 1.65
N LEU A 4 8.20 0.42 1.70
CA LEU A 4 7.26 -0.67 1.43
C LEU A 4 7.15 -1.57 2.66
N ILE A 5 5.95 -1.67 3.23
CA ILE A 5 5.65 -2.50 4.40
C ILE A 5 4.81 -3.69 3.94
N LEU A 6 5.42 -4.85 3.95
CA LEU A 6 4.81 -6.12 3.57
C LEU A 6 4.40 -6.93 4.81
N GLY A 7 3.50 -7.88 4.63
CA GLY A 7 3.15 -8.86 5.65
C GLY A 7 1.81 -9.53 5.38
N GLY A 8 1.59 -10.67 5.99
CA GLY A 8 0.33 -11.41 5.88
C GLY A 8 -0.86 -10.70 6.53
N ALA A 9 -2.05 -11.28 6.42
CA ALA A 9 -3.23 -10.81 7.12
C ALA A 9 -2.97 -10.76 8.64
N ARG A 10 -3.38 -9.65 9.29
CA ARG A 10 -3.21 -9.43 10.74
C ARG A 10 -1.78 -9.51 11.26
N SER A 11 -0.77 -9.34 10.38
CA SER A 11 0.66 -9.37 10.77
C SER A 11 1.14 -8.15 11.57
N GLY A 12 0.34 -7.07 11.63
CA GLY A 12 0.73 -5.81 12.28
C GLY A 12 1.28 -4.74 11.32
N LYS A 13 1.30 -5.00 9.99
CA LYS A 13 1.85 -4.10 8.99
C LYS A 13 1.24 -2.69 8.99
N SER A 14 -0.10 -2.56 9.06
CA SER A 14 -0.75 -1.24 9.09
C SER A 14 -0.39 -0.47 10.37
N ARG A 15 -0.33 -1.15 11.53
CA ARG A 15 0.11 -0.54 12.79
C ARG A 15 1.55 -0.04 12.71
N LEU A 16 2.44 -0.81 12.07
CA LEU A 16 3.82 -0.39 11.85
C LEU A 16 3.89 0.82 10.93
N ALA A 17 3.13 0.80 9.83
CA ALA A 17 3.08 1.91 8.88
C ALA A 17 2.52 3.19 9.49
N GLU A 18 1.46 3.09 10.30
CA GLU A 18 0.91 4.20 11.09
C GLU A 18 1.96 4.78 12.05
N LYS A 19 2.69 3.91 12.77
CA LYS A 19 3.78 4.33 13.66
C LYS A 19 4.88 5.07 12.90
N LEU A 20 5.32 4.56 11.75
CA LEU A 20 6.34 5.21 10.93
C LEU A 20 5.88 6.57 10.40
N ALA A 21 4.60 6.70 10.02
CA ALA A 21 4.02 7.96 9.60
C ALA A 21 4.00 8.98 10.75
N ILE A 22 3.67 8.57 11.98
CA ILE A 22 3.75 9.43 13.17
C ILE A 22 5.20 9.84 13.45
N ASP A 23 6.12 8.87 13.42
CA ASP A 23 7.55 9.09 13.72
C ASP A 23 8.23 10.01 12.68
N SER A 24 7.67 10.16 11.48
CA SER A 24 8.17 11.09 10.47
C SER A 24 8.05 12.56 10.87
N ALA A 25 7.15 12.88 11.79
CA ALA A 25 6.80 14.25 12.21
C ALA A 25 6.36 15.17 11.05
N LEU A 26 5.94 14.59 9.92
CA LEU A 26 5.41 15.29 8.74
C LEU A 26 3.88 15.39 8.81
N THR A 27 3.29 16.23 7.98
CA THR A 27 1.84 16.26 7.78
C THR A 27 1.39 14.98 7.10
N VAL A 28 0.55 14.18 7.77
CA VAL A 28 0.15 12.86 7.25
C VAL A 28 -1.16 12.93 6.48
N THR A 29 -1.15 12.37 5.27
CA THR A 29 -2.36 12.08 4.50
C THR A 29 -2.47 10.57 4.33
N TYR A 30 -3.59 10.01 4.80
CA TYR A 30 -3.91 8.59 4.62
C TYR A 30 -4.68 8.40 3.32
N ILE A 31 -4.19 7.54 2.44
CA ILE A 31 -4.83 7.20 1.17
C ILE A 31 -5.41 5.80 1.31
N ALA A 32 -6.73 5.72 1.40
CA ALA A 32 -7.48 4.47 1.46
C ALA A 32 -7.84 4.01 0.04
N THR A 33 -7.48 2.80 -0.29
CA THR A 33 -7.78 2.19 -1.59
C THR A 33 -8.98 1.23 -1.54
N SER A 34 -9.55 1.03 -0.34
CA SER A 34 -10.69 0.16 -0.16
C SER A 34 -11.98 0.76 -0.74
N GLN A 35 -12.74 -0.08 -1.43
CA GLN A 35 -14.16 0.16 -1.68
C GLN A 35 -14.95 -0.69 -0.67
N PRO A 36 -15.83 -0.13 0.16
CA PRO A 36 -16.66 -0.91 1.07
C PRO A 36 -17.76 -1.62 0.26
N LEU A 37 -17.44 -2.84 -0.21
CA LEU A 37 -18.36 -3.65 -1.03
C LEU A 37 -19.27 -4.55 -0.17
N ASP A 38 -18.92 -4.77 1.11
CA ASP A 38 -19.69 -5.59 2.05
C ASP A 38 -19.59 -5.09 3.50
N GLY A 39 -20.43 -5.68 4.39
CA GLY A 39 -20.49 -5.29 5.80
C GLY A 39 -19.22 -5.57 6.58
N GLU A 40 -18.54 -6.69 6.33
CA GLU A 40 -17.29 -7.05 7.01
C GLU A 40 -16.17 -6.06 6.64
N MET A 41 -16.09 -5.68 5.37
CA MET A 41 -15.13 -4.68 4.90
C MET A 41 -15.43 -3.31 5.52
N SER A 42 -16.71 -2.94 5.63
CA SER A 42 -17.13 -1.68 6.27
C SER A 42 -16.72 -1.62 7.74
N GLU A 43 -16.85 -2.73 8.49
CA GLU A 43 -16.40 -2.82 9.89
C GLU A 43 -14.87 -2.71 10.01
N ARG A 44 -14.12 -3.34 9.11
CA ARG A 44 -12.66 -3.24 9.06
C ARG A 44 -12.22 -1.80 8.78
N VAL A 45 -12.84 -1.13 7.82
CA VAL A 45 -12.58 0.28 7.50
C VAL A 45 -12.90 1.18 8.70
N ALA A 46 -14.05 0.95 9.38
CA ALA A 46 -14.43 1.71 10.57
C ALA A 46 -13.42 1.52 11.72
N HIS A 47 -12.94 0.28 11.94
CA HIS A 47 -11.93 -0.01 12.95
C HIS A 47 -10.59 0.67 12.65
N HIS A 48 -10.15 0.66 11.39
CA HIS A 48 -8.94 1.38 10.97
C HIS A 48 -9.11 2.89 11.11
N ARG A 49 -10.31 3.41 10.80
CA ARG A 49 -10.63 4.84 10.95
C ARG A 49 -10.60 5.31 12.40
N ALA A 50 -11.11 4.49 13.33
CA ALA A 50 -11.16 4.81 14.76
C ALA A 50 -9.77 4.85 15.43
N ARG A 51 -8.74 4.24 14.83
CA ARG A 51 -7.38 4.20 15.37
C ARG A 51 -6.48 5.33 14.87
N ARG A 52 -6.87 6.00 13.80
CA ARG A 52 -6.07 7.07 13.20
C ARG A 52 -6.20 8.37 13.98
N PRO A 53 -5.10 9.15 14.12
CA PRO A 53 -5.17 10.50 14.63
C PRO A 53 -6.18 11.34 13.85
N ALA A 54 -6.99 12.13 14.55
CA ALA A 54 -8.08 12.91 13.94
C ALA A 54 -7.57 14.02 12.99
N GLU A 55 -6.34 14.43 13.16
CA GLU A 55 -5.66 15.45 12.35
C GLU A 55 -5.19 14.94 10.98
N TRP A 56 -5.19 13.62 10.74
CA TRP A 56 -4.78 13.06 9.45
C TRP A 56 -5.84 13.34 8.38
N ALA A 57 -5.40 13.90 7.26
CA ALA A 57 -6.25 13.99 6.08
C ALA A 57 -6.53 12.58 5.51
N LEU A 58 -7.73 12.38 4.97
CA LEU A 58 -8.16 11.14 4.33
C LEU A 58 -8.49 11.41 2.87
N ILE A 59 -7.91 10.59 1.99
CA ILE A 59 -8.29 10.50 0.58
C ILE A 59 -8.72 9.07 0.31
N GLU A 60 -9.88 8.90 -0.31
CA GLU A 60 -10.37 7.59 -0.76
C GLU A 60 -10.19 7.53 -2.28
N GLU A 61 -9.29 6.67 -2.75
CA GLU A 61 -8.99 6.49 -4.17
C GLU A 61 -8.73 5.02 -4.50
N PRO A 62 -9.68 4.35 -5.15
CA PRO A 62 -9.57 2.92 -5.41
C PRO A 62 -8.71 2.55 -6.63
N LEU A 63 -8.48 3.45 -7.59
CA LEU A 63 -7.91 3.12 -8.89
C LEU A 63 -6.75 4.03 -9.30
N GLU A 64 -6.92 5.36 -9.29
CA GLU A 64 -5.98 6.33 -9.87
C GLU A 64 -4.92 6.77 -8.85
N LEU A 65 -4.24 5.81 -8.23
CA LEU A 65 -3.29 6.06 -7.14
C LEU A 65 -2.16 7.01 -7.55
N ALA A 66 -1.63 6.85 -8.76
CA ALA A 66 -0.56 7.72 -9.27
C ALA A 66 -0.98 9.19 -9.38
N ARG A 67 -2.25 9.46 -9.76
CA ARG A 67 -2.80 10.82 -9.80
C ARG A 67 -2.81 11.42 -8.39
N VAL A 68 -3.39 10.72 -7.44
CA VAL A 68 -3.48 11.20 -6.05
C VAL A 68 -2.10 11.45 -5.44
N LEU A 69 -1.14 10.57 -5.68
CA LEU A 69 0.24 10.76 -5.20
C LEU A 69 0.86 12.04 -5.78
N ARG A 70 0.72 12.29 -7.09
CA ARG A 70 1.24 13.52 -7.73
C ARG A 70 0.58 14.79 -7.20
N GLU A 71 -0.73 14.74 -6.97
CA GLU A 71 -1.51 15.88 -6.47
C GLU A 71 -1.23 16.19 -4.99
N SER A 72 -0.89 15.18 -4.19
CA SER A 72 -0.79 15.30 -2.73
C SER A 72 0.64 15.36 -2.19
N ALA A 73 1.64 14.85 -2.94
CA ALA A 73 3.01 14.80 -2.45
C ALA A 73 3.60 16.21 -2.29
N ARG A 74 4.16 16.50 -1.11
CA ARG A 74 4.88 17.73 -0.76
C ARG A 74 6.09 17.35 0.10
N ALA A 75 7.09 18.22 0.14
CA ALA A 75 8.33 17.95 0.87
C ALA A 75 8.11 17.76 2.39
N ASP A 76 7.09 18.38 2.93
CA ASP A 76 6.68 18.35 4.33
C ASP A 76 5.50 17.38 4.61
N HIS A 77 5.20 16.46 3.67
CA HIS A 77 4.10 15.50 3.78
C HIS A 77 4.59 14.06 3.81
N CYS A 78 3.86 13.24 4.58
CA CYS A 78 3.91 11.79 4.55
C CYS A 78 2.59 11.24 3.98
N LEU A 79 2.66 10.51 2.88
CA LEU A 79 1.52 9.83 2.27
C LEU A 79 1.55 8.36 2.68
N LEU A 80 0.52 7.91 3.40
CA LEU A 80 0.37 6.51 3.81
C LEU A 80 -0.71 5.83 2.97
N VAL A 81 -0.31 4.93 2.09
CA VAL A 81 -1.19 4.15 1.20
C VAL A 81 -1.53 2.81 1.84
N ASP A 82 -2.77 2.61 2.24
CA ASP A 82 -3.25 1.35 2.81
C ASP A 82 -4.54 0.88 2.11
N CYS A 83 -4.43 -0.09 1.16
CA CYS A 83 -3.25 -0.86 0.83
C CYS A 83 -3.18 -1.15 -0.69
N LEU A 84 -2.00 -1.48 -1.17
CA LEU A 84 -1.81 -1.89 -2.57
C LEU A 84 -2.53 -3.21 -2.90
N THR A 85 -2.79 -4.06 -1.90
CA THR A 85 -3.59 -5.28 -2.06
C THR A 85 -4.97 -4.98 -2.63
N LEU A 86 -5.70 -4.08 -1.99
CA LEU A 86 -7.05 -3.70 -2.43
C LEU A 86 -7.02 -2.89 -3.72
N TRP A 87 -6.04 -2.00 -3.88
CA TRP A 87 -5.84 -1.28 -5.13
C TRP A 87 -5.67 -2.22 -6.32
N LEU A 88 -4.78 -3.22 -6.20
CA LEU A 88 -4.57 -4.22 -7.25
C LEU A 88 -5.81 -5.09 -7.47
N THR A 89 -6.51 -5.47 -6.40
CA THR A 89 -7.78 -6.20 -6.49
C THR A 89 -8.82 -5.39 -7.27
N ASN A 90 -8.98 -4.11 -6.96
CA ASN A 90 -9.92 -3.24 -7.66
C ASN A 90 -9.63 -3.18 -9.17
N LEU A 91 -8.35 -3.03 -9.55
CA LEU A 91 -7.95 -3.02 -10.96
C LEU A 91 -8.22 -4.35 -11.66
N LEU A 92 -7.92 -5.48 -11.00
CA LEU A 92 -8.18 -6.82 -11.56
C LEU A 92 -9.69 -7.09 -11.74
N MET A 93 -10.52 -6.56 -10.86
CA MET A 93 -11.98 -6.70 -10.94
C MET A 93 -12.61 -5.90 -12.08
N LEU A 94 -11.90 -4.93 -12.67
CA LEU A 94 -12.36 -4.25 -13.88
C LEU A 94 -12.32 -5.15 -15.11
N ASP A 95 -11.57 -6.25 -15.06
CA ASP A 95 -11.29 -7.15 -16.19
C ASP A 95 -10.74 -6.43 -17.44
N ASP A 96 -9.94 -5.39 -17.19
CA ASP A 96 -9.31 -4.54 -18.20
C ASP A 96 -7.79 -4.57 -18.02
N ALA A 97 -7.11 -5.37 -18.83
CA ALA A 97 -5.67 -5.56 -18.76
C ALA A 97 -4.87 -4.30 -19.15
N GLU A 98 -5.40 -3.48 -20.06
CA GLU A 98 -4.76 -2.23 -20.48
C GLU A 98 -4.81 -1.21 -19.34
N ARG A 99 -5.96 -1.09 -18.66
CA ARG A 99 -6.12 -0.22 -17.50
C ARG A 99 -5.21 -0.65 -16.34
N LEU A 100 -5.14 -1.94 -16.03
CA LEU A 100 -4.23 -2.48 -15.01
C LEU A 100 -2.78 -2.08 -15.30
N THR A 101 -2.35 -2.31 -16.53
CA THR A 101 -0.97 -2.00 -16.96
C THR A 101 -0.71 -0.50 -16.87
N ALA A 102 -1.62 0.32 -17.37
CA ALA A 102 -1.48 1.79 -17.37
C ALA A 102 -1.38 2.36 -15.94
N GLU A 103 -2.23 1.91 -15.01
CA GLU A 103 -2.20 2.38 -13.62
C GLU A 103 -0.95 1.91 -12.86
N ARG A 104 -0.52 0.65 -13.07
CA ARG A 104 0.71 0.12 -12.49
C ARG A 104 1.93 0.90 -12.99
N ASP A 105 2.05 1.09 -14.29
CA ASP A 105 3.19 1.78 -14.89
C ASP A 105 3.19 3.27 -14.47
N ALA A 106 2.03 3.93 -14.46
CA ALA A 106 1.90 5.30 -13.98
C ALA A 106 2.32 5.46 -12.50
N LEU A 107 1.99 4.47 -11.65
CA LEU A 107 2.44 4.44 -10.26
C LEU A 107 3.95 4.35 -10.18
N LEU A 108 4.56 3.38 -10.86
CA LEU A 108 6.01 3.14 -10.80
C LEU A 108 6.82 4.31 -11.37
N ASP A 109 6.33 4.93 -12.44
CA ASP A 109 7.01 6.05 -13.12
C ASP A 109 7.00 7.33 -12.29
N CYS A 110 5.92 7.59 -11.53
CA CYS A 110 5.85 8.82 -10.76
C CYS A 110 6.76 8.82 -9.53
N LEU A 111 7.11 7.67 -8.97
CA LEU A 111 7.77 7.57 -7.66
C LEU A 111 9.12 8.29 -7.58
N ALA A 112 9.90 8.30 -8.65
CA ALA A 112 11.23 8.92 -8.67
C ALA A 112 11.20 10.45 -8.50
N SER A 113 10.06 11.08 -8.83
CA SER A 113 9.90 12.54 -8.82
C SER A 113 9.11 13.07 -7.62
N LEU A 114 8.51 12.19 -6.81
CA LEU A 114 7.65 12.61 -5.71
C LEU A 114 8.46 13.09 -4.50
N PRO A 115 8.18 14.29 -3.99
CA PRO A 115 8.80 14.80 -2.77
C PRO A 115 8.18 14.18 -1.52
N GLY A 116 8.82 14.40 -0.36
CA GLY A 116 8.31 13.98 0.94
C GLY A 116 8.56 12.52 1.26
N GLU A 117 7.65 11.94 2.02
CA GLU A 117 7.71 10.53 2.42
C GLU A 117 6.47 9.78 1.95
N ILE A 118 6.65 8.58 1.43
CA ILE A 118 5.56 7.73 0.98
C ILE A 118 5.74 6.34 1.57
N ILE A 119 4.72 5.85 2.27
CA ILE A 119 4.67 4.54 2.88
C ILE A 119 3.59 3.72 2.20
N PHE A 120 3.99 2.65 1.53
CA PHE A 120 3.08 1.67 0.94
C PHE A 120 2.89 0.50 1.87
N VAL A 121 1.63 0.10 2.06
CA VAL A 121 1.25 -1.13 2.79
C VAL A 121 0.72 -2.15 1.79
N SER A 122 1.20 -3.38 1.84
CA SER A 122 0.69 -4.46 1.00
C SER A 122 0.72 -5.82 1.70
N ASN A 123 -0.22 -6.70 1.34
CA ASN A 123 -0.16 -8.08 1.80
C ASN A 123 0.88 -8.86 0.99
N GLU A 124 1.70 -9.64 1.73
CA GLU A 124 2.47 -10.72 1.12
C GLU A 124 1.57 -11.97 1.02
N THR A 125 1.32 -12.45 -0.19
CA THR A 125 0.43 -13.58 -0.47
C THR A 125 1.10 -14.69 -1.29
N GLY A 126 2.37 -14.52 -1.66
CA GLY A 126 3.10 -15.41 -2.55
C GLY A 126 3.89 -16.53 -1.85
N MET A 127 3.96 -16.52 -0.49
CA MET A 127 4.75 -17.50 0.26
C MET A 127 4.02 -18.82 0.53
N GLY A 128 2.82 -19.01 0.01
CA GLY A 128 2.01 -20.19 0.19
C GLY A 128 1.95 -21.10 -1.05
N VAL A 129 0.99 -22.00 -1.03
CA VAL A 129 0.68 -22.87 -2.19
C VAL A 129 0.07 -22.01 -3.30
N VAL A 130 0.44 -22.29 -4.56
CA VAL A 130 -0.15 -21.63 -5.73
C VAL A 130 -1.66 -21.89 -5.76
N PRO A 131 -2.51 -20.85 -5.80
CA PRO A 131 -3.96 -21.00 -5.75
C PRO A 131 -4.53 -21.74 -6.97
N LEU A 132 -5.63 -22.48 -6.77
CA LEU A 132 -6.31 -23.17 -7.87
C LEU A 132 -7.14 -22.21 -8.74
N GLY A 133 -7.67 -21.12 -8.18
CA GLY A 133 -8.48 -20.14 -8.91
C GLY A 133 -7.64 -19.26 -9.82
N GLU A 134 -8.06 -19.07 -11.06
CA GLU A 134 -7.33 -18.29 -12.07
C GLU A 134 -7.14 -16.82 -11.61
N LEU A 135 -8.20 -16.16 -11.17
CA LEU A 135 -8.12 -14.77 -10.68
C LEU A 135 -7.15 -14.63 -9.50
N THR A 136 -7.15 -15.61 -8.58
CA THR A 136 -6.25 -15.58 -7.43
C THR A 136 -4.80 -15.78 -7.84
N ARG A 137 -4.53 -16.67 -8.81
CA ARG A 137 -3.17 -16.82 -9.36
C ARG A 137 -2.70 -15.54 -10.03
N ARG A 138 -3.55 -14.94 -10.88
CA ARG A 138 -3.25 -13.66 -11.53
C ARG A 138 -2.95 -12.56 -10.50
N TYR A 139 -3.73 -12.49 -9.42
CA TYR A 139 -3.46 -11.56 -8.32
C TYR A 139 -2.09 -11.81 -7.68
N VAL A 140 -1.74 -13.06 -7.37
CA VAL A 140 -0.44 -13.41 -6.75
C VAL A 140 0.72 -13.01 -7.65
N ASP A 141 0.61 -13.26 -8.96
CA ASP A 141 1.64 -12.92 -9.94
C ASP A 141 1.81 -11.39 -10.07
N GLU A 142 0.71 -10.66 -10.26
CA GLU A 142 0.74 -9.20 -10.38
C GLU A 142 1.23 -8.52 -9.09
N ALA A 143 0.83 -9.04 -7.92
CA ALA A 143 1.32 -8.55 -6.64
C ALA A 143 2.83 -8.78 -6.47
N GLY A 144 3.31 -9.97 -6.86
CA GLY A 144 4.73 -10.31 -6.81
C GLY A 144 5.58 -9.39 -7.70
N TRP A 145 5.16 -9.15 -8.94
CA TRP A 145 5.84 -8.21 -9.85
C TRP A 145 5.81 -6.77 -9.34
N LEU A 146 4.66 -6.31 -8.84
CA LEU A 146 4.54 -4.98 -8.25
C LEU A 146 5.47 -4.82 -7.04
N HIS A 147 5.52 -5.81 -6.14
CA HIS A 147 6.38 -5.76 -4.96
C HIS A 147 7.86 -5.71 -5.32
N GLN A 148 8.31 -6.49 -6.33
CA GLN A 148 9.69 -6.44 -6.82
C GLN A 148 10.02 -5.05 -7.37
N ALA A 149 9.18 -4.51 -8.25
CA ALA A 149 9.38 -3.20 -8.86
C ALA A 149 9.40 -2.06 -7.82
N LEU A 150 8.54 -2.15 -6.79
CA LEU A 150 8.55 -1.19 -5.66
C LEU A 150 9.77 -1.37 -4.77
N ALA A 151 10.18 -2.61 -4.47
CA ALA A 151 11.34 -2.88 -3.65
C ALA A 151 12.64 -2.34 -4.26
N GLU A 152 12.76 -2.34 -5.59
CA GLU A 152 13.87 -1.70 -6.29
C GLU A 152 13.93 -0.19 -6.04
N ARG A 153 12.79 0.48 -6.05
CA ARG A 153 12.63 1.94 -5.92
C ARG A 153 12.62 2.44 -4.49
N CYS A 154 12.14 1.64 -3.55
CA CYS A 154 12.05 2.01 -2.14
C CYS A 154 13.42 2.02 -1.46
N GLN A 155 13.65 3.01 -0.60
CA GLN A 155 14.83 3.08 0.26
C GLN A 155 14.73 2.13 1.45
N ARG A 156 13.49 1.77 1.86
CA ARG A 156 13.25 0.80 2.94
C ARG A 156 12.17 -0.20 2.52
N VAL A 157 12.44 -1.48 2.80
CA VAL A 157 11.46 -2.57 2.63
C VAL A 157 11.45 -3.39 3.90
N VAL A 158 10.27 -3.60 4.48
CA VAL A 158 10.08 -4.32 5.74
C VAL A 158 9.03 -5.40 5.57
N LEU A 159 9.33 -6.61 6.04
CA LEU A 159 8.35 -7.68 6.18
C LEU A 159 7.91 -7.77 7.65
N THR A 160 6.60 -7.69 7.89
CA THR A 160 6.03 -7.79 9.24
C THR A 160 5.47 -9.19 9.47
N VAL A 161 5.99 -9.88 10.47
CA VAL A 161 5.57 -11.22 10.88
C VAL A 161 5.28 -11.21 12.38
N ALA A 162 4.08 -11.65 12.79
CA ALA A 162 3.69 -11.71 14.20
C ALA A 162 3.87 -10.38 14.97
N GLY A 163 3.68 -9.25 14.30
CA GLY A 163 3.88 -7.91 14.88
C GLY A 163 5.33 -7.43 14.91
N LEU A 164 6.27 -8.26 14.49
CA LEU A 164 7.70 -7.95 14.48
C LEU A 164 8.17 -7.53 13.08
N PRO A 165 8.91 -6.41 12.95
CA PRO A 165 9.45 -5.98 11.67
C PRO A 165 10.75 -6.75 11.36
N LEU A 166 10.86 -7.24 10.13
CA LEU A 166 12.08 -7.76 9.53
C LEU A 166 12.48 -6.83 8.39
N THR A 167 13.55 -6.07 8.55
CA THR A 167 14.07 -5.19 7.51
C THR A 167 14.74 -6.01 6.41
N LEU A 168 14.19 -5.96 5.19
CA LEU A 168 14.72 -6.63 4.00
C LEU A 168 15.66 -5.70 3.23
N LYS A 169 15.44 -4.41 3.26
CA LYS A 169 16.25 -3.39 2.59
C LYS A 169 16.27 -2.10 3.39
N GLY A 170 17.40 -1.41 3.40
CA GLY A 170 17.59 -0.12 4.07
C GLY A 170 18.02 -0.25 5.52
N THR A 171 17.93 0.87 6.27
CA THR A 171 18.28 0.91 7.69
C THR A 171 17.26 0.16 8.53
N ALA A 172 17.72 -0.64 9.49
CA ALA A 172 16.85 -1.33 10.46
C ALA A 172 15.98 -0.32 11.25
N LEU A 173 14.82 -0.82 11.68
CA LEU A 173 13.86 -0.09 12.52
C LEU A 173 14.20 -0.24 14.00
#